data_80c2a58b6645227be5987588b99ef6d1
#
_entry.id   80c2a58b6645227be5987588b99ef6d1
#
_cell.length_a   1.000
_cell.length_b   1.000
_cell.length_c   1.000
_cell.angle_alpha   90.00
_cell.angle_beta   90.00
_cell.angle_gamma   90.00
#
_symmetry.space_group_name_H-M   'P 1'
#
loop_
_entity.id
_entity.type
_entity.pdbx_description
1 polymer ?
#
loop_
_entity_poly.entity_id
_entity_poly.type
_entity_poly.pdbx_seq_one_letter_code
_entity_poly.pdbx_strand_id
1 'polypeptide(L)'
;MNKIKLGFAVCGSFCTFSKIKEEIKKLSKSDIYDIYPIFSEYAYSTDTRFCKSSDFVSEIEEICKRKSIKSIKEAEPIGPKKMLDILAVAPCTGNTLSKLSAGITDTSVTMAVKAHLRNGRPVVIGVSTNYALGTSASNIGCLLSRKNIYFVPMRQDDCIGKPRSLVCDFSKIGETLNFALKNEQIQPIFI
;
A
#
# COMPACT_ATOMS: atom_id res chain seq x y z
N MET A 1 4.79 12.83 -22.24
CA MET A 1 4.09 11.57 -21.96
C MET A 1 3.10 11.82 -20.81
N ASN A 2 1.92 11.20 -20.86
CA ASN A 2 1.00 11.26 -19.71
C ASN A 2 1.60 10.45 -18.57
N LYS A 3 1.65 11.04 -17.35
CA LYS A 3 2.12 10.35 -16.14
C LYS A 3 1.18 9.20 -15.77
N ILE A 4 1.74 8.14 -15.21
CA ILE A 4 0.99 7.01 -14.64
C ILE A 4 0.31 7.47 -13.36
N LYS A 5 -1.00 7.33 -13.28
CA LYS A 5 -1.79 7.68 -12.08
C LYS A 5 -1.66 6.59 -11.03
N LEU A 6 -0.82 6.84 -10.03
CA LEU A 6 -0.53 5.91 -8.94
C LEU A 6 -1.35 6.26 -7.70
N GLY A 7 -2.26 5.39 -7.27
CA GLY A 7 -2.79 5.44 -5.92
C GLY A 7 -1.74 4.91 -4.94
N PHE A 8 -1.43 5.66 -3.88
CA PHE A 8 -0.51 5.20 -2.85
C PHE A 8 -1.21 5.19 -1.49
N ALA A 9 -1.61 4.00 -1.05
CA ALA A 9 -2.39 3.81 0.17
C ALA A 9 -1.50 3.41 1.35
N VAL A 10 -1.62 4.17 2.45
CA VAL A 10 -0.81 4.02 3.67
C VAL A 10 -1.70 3.53 4.82
N CYS A 11 -1.31 2.40 5.44
CA CYS A 11 -1.95 1.86 6.63
C CYS A 11 -1.09 2.09 7.89
N GLY A 12 -1.67 1.84 9.07
CA GLY A 12 -1.09 2.18 10.38
C GLY A 12 0.09 1.31 10.84
N SER A 13 1.10 1.07 10.00
CA SER A 13 2.39 0.53 10.42
C SER A 13 3.37 1.67 10.69
N PHE A 14 3.15 2.40 11.78
CA PHE A 14 3.75 3.70 12.08
C PHE A 14 5.28 3.69 12.09
N CYS A 15 5.91 2.61 12.57
CA CYS A 15 7.38 2.48 12.60
C CYS A 15 8.03 2.47 11.21
N THR A 16 7.26 2.32 10.14
CA THR A 16 7.74 2.32 8.75
C THR A 16 7.47 3.61 8.00
N PHE A 17 6.81 4.59 8.60
CA PHE A 17 6.37 5.83 7.95
C PHE A 17 7.53 6.65 7.36
N SER A 18 8.67 6.72 8.04
CA SER A 18 9.86 7.38 7.50
C SER A 18 10.35 6.75 6.19
N LYS A 19 10.39 5.41 6.14
CA LYS A 19 10.78 4.67 4.93
C LYS A 19 9.77 4.90 3.79
N ILE A 20 8.48 4.87 4.11
CA ILE A 20 7.41 5.13 3.12
C ILE A 20 7.49 6.54 2.57
N LYS A 21 7.72 7.55 3.43
CA LYS A 21 7.90 8.93 2.98
C LYS A 21 9.04 9.06 1.97
N GLU A 22 10.18 8.42 2.23
CA GLU A 22 11.32 8.43 1.31
C GLU A 22 10.99 7.76 -0.04
N GLU A 23 10.25 6.64 -0.02
CA GLU A 23 9.85 5.98 -1.27
C GLU A 23 8.85 6.81 -2.07
N ILE A 24 7.84 7.40 -1.42
CA ILE A 24 6.90 8.33 -2.09
C ILE A 24 7.66 9.52 -2.69
N LYS A 25 8.66 10.06 -1.96
CA LYS A 25 9.50 11.16 -2.45
C LYS A 25 10.33 10.77 -3.69
N LYS A 26 10.90 9.55 -3.70
CA LYS A 26 11.63 9.02 -4.87
C LYS A 26 10.69 8.86 -6.07
N LEU A 27 9.52 8.25 -5.87
CA LEU A 27 8.51 8.06 -6.93
C LEU A 27 8.02 9.40 -7.48
N SER A 28 7.78 10.39 -6.63
CA SER A 28 7.37 11.74 -7.05
C SER A 28 8.45 12.46 -7.87
N LYS A 29 9.72 12.28 -7.52
CA LYS A 29 10.87 12.87 -8.24
C LYS A 29 11.16 12.20 -9.59
N SER A 30 10.72 10.97 -9.80
CA SER A 30 10.97 10.25 -11.06
C SER A 30 10.25 10.83 -12.28
N ASP A 31 9.30 11.73 -12.05
CA ASP A 31 8.43 12.35 -13.08
C ASP A 31 7.57 11.36 -13.88
N ILE A 32 7.59 10.09 -13.50
CA ILE A 32 6.82 9.01 -14.13
C ILE A 32 5.39 8.97 -13.58
N TYR A 33 5.22 9.27 -12.28
CA TYR A 33 3.97 9.07 -11.57
C TYR A 33 3.28 10.39 -11.20
N ASP A 34 1.94 10.40 -11.34
CA ASP A 34 1.03 11.34 -10.69
C ASP A 34 0.41 10.62 -9.48
N ILE A 35 0.84 10.97 -8.25
CA ILE A 35 0.57 10.20 -7.04
C ILE A 35 -0.70 10.72 -6.35
N TYR A 36 -1.62 9.80 -6.06
CA TYR A 36 -2.85 10.02 -5.29
C TYR A 36 -2.69 9.39 -3.90
N PRO A 37 -2.38 10.16 -2.87
CA PRO A 37 -2.22 9.63 -1.51
C PRO A 37 -3.57 9.22 -0.92
N ILE A 38 -3.59 8.05 -0.29
CA ILE A 38 -4.77 7.47 0.37
C ILE A 38 -4.35 7.04 1.77
N PHE A 39 -5.09 7.43 2.80
CA PHE A 39 -4.77 7.03 4.17
C PHE A 39 -5.89 6.22 4.79
N SER A 40 -5.52 5.14 5.49
CA SER A 40 -6.45 4.49 6.41
C SER A 40 -6.74 5.40 7.60
N GLU A 41 -7.89 5.22 8.27
CA GLU A 41 -8.28 6.03 9.41
C GLU A 41 -7.18 6.14 10.48
N TYR A 42 -6.63 5.00 10.90
CA TYR A 42 -5.55 5.00 11.89
C TYR A 42 -4.29 5.72 11.41
N ALA A 43 -3.98 5.66 10.13
CA ALA A 43 -2.78 6.31 9.60
C ALA A 43 -2.87 7.84 9.61
N TYR A 44 -4.07 8.42 9.41
CA TYR A 44 -4.23 9.87 9.40
C TYR A 44 -4.69 10.50 10.71
N SER A 45 -5.19 9.69 11.67
CA SER A 45 -5.79 10.21 12.89
C SER A 45 -5.07 9.86 14.20
N THR A 46 -4.04 8.98 14.13
CA THR A 46 -3.40 8.48 15.35
C THR A 46 -1.99 9.04 15.51
N ASP A 47 -1.79 9.83 16.55
CA ASP A 47 -0.47 10.29 16.96
C ASP A 47 0.28 9.17 17.68
N THR A 48 1.56 9.05 17.39
CA THR A 48 2.42 8.02 17.95
C THR A 48 3.78 8.58 18.36
N ARG A 49 4.58 7.76 19.05
CA ARG A 49 5.98 8.11 19.34
C ARG A 49 6.86 8.32 18.10
N PHE A 50 6.41 7.90 16.93
CA PHE A 50 7.18 8.01 15.68
C PHE A 50 6.93 9.32 14.95
N CYS A 51 5.69 9.82 14.97
CA CYS A 51 5.31 11.11 14.39
C CYS A 51 3.91 11.52 14.85
N LYS A 52 3.59 12.80 14.67
CA LYS A 52 2.21 13.28 14.67
C LYS A 52 1.58 12.95 13.32
N SER A 53 0.36 12.43 13.35
CA SER A 53 -0.37 12.04 12.15
C SER A 53 -0.63 13.22 11.20
N SER A 54 -0.96 14.39 11.74
CA SER A 54 -1.17 15.63 10.98
C SER A 54 0.06 16.03 10.16
N ASP A 55 1.25 15.94 10.78
CA ASP A 55 2.50 16.35 10.15
C ASP A 55 2.86 15.38 9.02
N PHE A 56 2.76 14.07 9.28
CA PHE A 56 3.02 13.05 8.26
C PHE A 56 2.08 13.19 7.06
N VAL A 57 0.78 13.40 7.30
CA VAL A 57 -0.21 13.59 6.23
C VAL A 57 0.12 14.84 5.42
N SER A 58 0.42 15.97 6.09
CA SER A 58 0.74 17.24 5.42
C SER A 58 1.99 17.13 4.55
N GLU A 59 3.03 16.47 5.05
CA GLU A 59 4.26 16.22 4.29
C GLU A 59 4.01 15.36 3.03
N ILE A 60 3.20 14.30 3.15
CA ILE A 60 2.85 13.47 1.98
C ILE A 60 2.00 14.24 0.98
N GLU A 61 1.03 15.03 1.44
CA GLU A 61 0.22 15.87 0.57
C GLU A 61 1.07 16.90 -0.18
N GLU A 62 2.08 17.48 0.48
CA GLU A 62 3.04 18.41 -0.15
C GLU A 62 3.90 17.70 -1.20
N ILE A 63 4.47 16.54 -0.89
CA ILE A 63 5.27 15.75 -1.84
C ILE A 63 4.44 15.36 -3.07
N CYS A 64 3.19 14.94 -2.87
CA CYS A 64 2.30 14.52 -3.94
C CYS A 64 1.61 15.71 -4.65
N LYS A 65 1.73 16.93 -4.10
CA LYS A 65 1.01 18.14 -4.58
C LYS A 65 -0.50 17.90 -4.72
N ARG A 66 -1.07 17.13 -3.80
CA ARG A 66 -2.46 16.67 -3.87
C ARG A 66 -3.01 16.36 -2.48
N LYS A 67 -4.28 16.72 -2.26
CA LYS A 67 -5.00 16.31 -1.04
C LYS A 67 -5.21 14.80 -1.03
N SER A 68 -5.10 14.22 0.15
CA SER A 68 -5.25 12.79 0.37
C SER A 68 -6.71 12.35 0.45
N ILE A 69 -6.96 11.12 0.00
CA ILE A 69 -8.23 10.41 0.15
C ILE A 69 -8.24 9.76 1.55
N LYS A 70 -9.22 10.08 2.39
CA LYS A 70 -9.30 9.64 3.79
C LYS A 70 -10.59 8.91 4.15
N SER A 71 -11.58 8.93 3.27
CA SER A 71 -12.90 8.32 3.52
C SER A 71 -13.31 7.35 2.42
N ILE A 72 -14.27 6.48 2.76
CA ILE A 72 -14.91 5.56 1.79
C ILE A 72 -15.56 6.35 0.66
N LYS A 73 -16.25 7.45 1.00
CA LYS A 73 -16.91 8.33 0.03
C LYS A 73 -15.94 8.92 -1.00
N GLU A 74 -14.75 9.32 -0.56
CA GLU A 74 -13.70 9.85 -1.44
C GLU A 74 -13.01 8.77 -2.27
N ALA A 75 -12.93 7.52 -1.76
CA ALA A 75 -12.31 6.40 -2.45
C ALA A 75 -13.24 5.73 -3.49
N GLU A 76 -14.56 5.77 -3.28
CA GLU A 76 -15.53 5.13 -4.17
C GLU A 76 -15.39 5.55 -5.64
N PRO A 77 -15.20 6.85 -5.97
CA PRO A 77 -15.06 7.31 -7.35
C PRO A 77 -13.86 6.74 -8.12
N ILE A 78 -12.87 6.13 -7.43
CA ILE A 78 -11.70 5.48 -8.07
C ILE A 78 -12.15 4.46 -9.12
N GLY A 79 -13.20 3.69 -8.83
CA GLY A 79 -13.74 2.68 -9.73
C GLY A 79 -14.46 3.24 -10.95
N PRO A 80 -15.60 3.90 -10.78
CA PRO A 80 -16.43 4.37 -11.91
C PRO A 80 -15.71 5.42 -12.78
N LYS A 81 -14.86 6.26 -12.20
CA LYS A 81 -14.07 7.26 -12.95
C LYS A 81 -12.76 6.72 -13.49
N LYS A 82 -12.40 5.46 -13.20
CA LYS A 82 -11.10 4.85 -13.61
C LYS A 82 -9.91 5.76 -13.29
N MET A 83 -9.89 6.31 -12.05
CA MET A 83 -8.99 7.39 -11.67
C MET A 83 -7.50 7.01 -11.66
N LEU A 84 -7.17 5.74 -11.41
CA LEU A 84 -5.81 5.25 -11.20
C LEU A 84 -5.45 4.22 -12.28
N ASP A 85 -4.18 4.15 -12.64
CA ASP A 85 -3.64 3.11 -13.51
C ASP A 85 -3.12 1.93 -12.69
N ILE A 86 -2.57 2.20 -11.51
CA ILE A 86 -2.05 1.23 -10.54
C ILE A 86 -2.28 1.73 -9.12
N LEU A 87 -2.43 0.80 -8.16
CA LEU A 87 -2.61 1.12 -6.75
C LEU A 87 -1.58 0.36 -5.90
N ALA A 88 -0.78 1.07 -5.11
CA ALA A 88 0.07 0.48 -4.07
C ALA A 88 -0.62 0.58 -2.70
N VAL A 89 -0.56 -0.47 -1.90
CA VAL A 89 -0.92 -0.48 -0.47
C VAL A 89 0.33 -0.79 0.32
N ALA A 90 1.04 0.23 0.76
CA ALA A 90 2.30 0.12 1.49
C ALA A 90 2.47 1.27 2.51
N PRO A 91 2.67 0.96 3.79
CA PRO A 91 2.69 -0.38 4.37
C PRO A 91 1.28 -0.98 4.45
N CYS A 92 1.15 -2.28 4.20
CA CYS A 92 -0.10 -3.03 4.39
C CYS A 92 -0.04 -3.80 5.71
N THR A 93 -0.89 -3.44 6.67
CA THR A 93 -0.96 -4.09 7.99
C THR A 93 -1.71 -5.43 7.93
N GLY A 94 -1.52 -6.28 8.94
CA GLY A 94 -2.26 -7.55 9.08
C GLY A 94 -3.78 -7.36 9.07
N ASN A 95 -4.27 -6.29 9.71
CA ASN A 95 -5.70 -5.95 9.68
C ASN A 95 -6.20 -5.65 8.25
N THR A 96 -5.45 -4.87 7.49
CA THR A 96 -5.80 -4.56 6.10
C THR A 96 -5.70 -5.81 5.21
N LEU A 97 -4.67 -6.65 5.38
CA LEU A 97 -4.56 -7.94 4.68
C LEU A 97 -5.79 -8.83 4.94
N SER A 98 -6.21 -8.94 6.21
CA SER A 98 -7.40 -9.72 6.58
C SER A 98 -8.67 -9.21 5.91
N LYS A 99 -8.89 -7.89 5.94
CA LYS A 99 -10.03 -7.26 5.30
C LYS A 99 -10.02 -7.46 3.78
N LEU A 100 -8.89 -7.26 3.13
CA LEU A 100 -8.75 -7.48 1.69
C LEU A 100 -9.01 -8.96 1.32
N SER A 101 -8.46 -9.90 2.09
CA SER A 101 -8.67 -11.34 1.91
C SER A 101 -10.15 -11.73 2.06
N ALA A 102 -10.85 -11.15 3.03
CA ALA A 102 -12.28 -11.40 3.29
C ALA A 102 -13.23 -10.58 2.39
N GLY A 103 -12.72 -9.64 1.58
CA GLY A 103 -13.54 -8.75 0.76
C GLY A 103 -14.27 -7.65 1.54
N ILE A 104 -13.82 -7.33 2.77
CA ILE A 104 -14.37 -6.28 3.61
C ILE A 104 -13.90 -4.90 3.11
N THR A 105 -14.82 -3.97 2.93
CA THR A 105 -14.56 -2.65 2.33
C THR A 105 -15.06 -1.50 3.19
N ASP A 106 -14.68 -1.49 4.45
CA ASP A 106 -15.12 -0.56 5.49
C ASP A 106 -14.11 0.56 5.80
N THR A 107 -13.04 0.69 4.99
CA THR A 107 -12.05 1.76 5.10
C THR A 107 -11.79 2.41 3.75
N SER A 108 -11.20 3.60 3.75
CA SER A 108 -10.74 4.29 2.53
C SER A 108 -9.84 3.40 1.66
N VAL A 109 -8.88 2.70 2.30
CA VAL A 109 -7.91 1.82 1.62
C VAL A 109 -8.60 0.59 1.02
N THR A 110 -9.43 -0.13 1.79
CA THR A 110 -10.11 -1.33 1.29
C THR A 110 -11.14 -0.98 0.22
N MET A 111 -11.81 0.17 0.32
CA MET A 111 -12.69 0.67 -0.73
C MET A 111 -11.90 1.03 -1.99
N ALA A 112 -10.76 1.70 -1.87
CA ALA A 112 -9.89 2.04 -3.00
C ALA A 112 -9.44 0.77 -3.74
N VAL A 113 -8.98 -0.26 -3.02
CA VAL A 113 -8.57 -1.55 -3.60
C VAL A 113 -9.72 -2.21 -4.34
N LYS A 114 -10.90 -2.35 -3.70
CA LYS A 114 -12.10 -2.93 -4.36
C LYS A 114 -12.48 -2.14 -5.61
N ALA A 115 -12.58 -0.82 -5.50
CA ALA A 115 -12.97 0.05 -6.60
C ALA A 115 -11.97 -0.03 -7.77
N HIS A 116 -10.69 -0.20 -7.48
CA HIS A 116 -9.64 -0.32 -8.49
C HIS A 116 -9.64 -1.71 -9.16
N LEU A 117 -9.70 -2.80 -8.37
CA LEU A 117 -9.71 -4.18 -8.86
C LEU A 117 -10.92 -4.49 -9.75
N ARG A 118 -12.10 -3.88 -9.52
CA ARG A 118 -13.26 -4.07 -10.40
C ARG A 118 -13.01 -3.63 -11.84
N ASN A 119 -11.99 -2.80 -12.08
CA ASN A 119 -11.58 -2.39 -13.42
C ASN A 119 -10.48 -3.31 -14.02
N GLY A 120 -10.13 -4.42 -13.36
CA GLY A 120 -9.08 -5.34 -13.78
C GLY A 120 -7.66 -4.74 -13.71
N ARG A 121 -7.46 -3.68 -12.91
CA ARG A 121 -6.18 -2.98 -12.82
C ARG A 121 -5.33 -3.49 -11.65
N PRO A 122 -3.98 -3.40 -11.74
CA PRO A 122 -3.06 -4.00 -10.78
C PRO A 122 -3.03 -3.29 -9.43
N VAL A 123 -2.94 -4.10 -8.37
CA VAL A 123 -2.71 -3.67 -6.99
C VAL A 123 -1.40 -4.27 -6.48
N VAL A 124 -0.52 -3.46 -5.94
CA VAL A 124 0.75 -3.86 -5.31
C VAL A 124 0.61 -3.79 -3.80
N ILE A 125 0.96 -4.87 -3.10
CA ILE A 125 0.87 -4.97 -1.64
C ILE A 125 2.27 -5.04 -1.03
N GLY A 126 2.62 -4.06 -0.20
CA GLY A 126 3.81 -4.05 0.63
C GLY A 126 3.48 -4.45 2.08
N VAL A 127 3.67 -5.72 2.40
CA VAL A 127 3.36 -6.27 3.74
C VAL A 127 4.22 -5.62 4.82
N SER A 128 3.61 -5.25 5.93
CA SER A 128 4.31 -4.83 7.15
C SER A 128 3.47 -5.18 8.36
N THR A 129 3.72 -6.36 8.95
CA THR A 129 2.99 -6.83 10.12
C THR A 129 3.86 -7.76 10.97
N ASN A 130 3.78 -7.59 12.29
CA ASN A 130 4.51 -8.41 13.26
C ASN A 130 3.89 -9.81 13.49
N TYR A 131 2.78 -10.12 12.83
CA TYR A 131 2.09 -11.41 12.95
C TYR A 131 1.79 -12.05 11.57
N ALA A 132 2.64 -11.81 10.59
CA ALA A 132 2.50 -12.31 9.22
C ALA A 132 2.52 -13.84 9.14
N LEU A 133 3.42 -14.49 9.89
CA LEU A 133 3.55 -15.95 9.96
C LEU A 133 2.62 -16.59 11.01
N GLY A 134 1.61 -15.85 11.45
CA GLY A 134 0.48 -16.34 12.24
C GLY A 134 -0.79 -16.33 11.38
N THR A 135 -1.88 -15.74 11.90
CA THR A 135 -3.18 -15.67 11.18
C THR A 135 -3.10 -14.92 9.84
N SER A 136 -2.16 -13.99 9.67
CA SER A 136 -2.01 -13.28 8.40
C SER A 136 -1.40 -14.14 7.29
N ALA A 137 -0.80 -15.29 7.59
CA ALA A 137 -0.21 -16.18 6.58
C ALA A 137 -1.26 -16.69 5.57
N SER A 138 -2.42 -17.10 6.07
CA SER A 138 -3.55 -17.52 5.22
C SER A 138 -4.07 -16.38 4.35
N ASN A 139 -4.11 -15.16 4.89
CA ASN A 139 -4.54 -13.97 4.15
C ASN A 139 -3.56 -13.61 3.03
N ILE A 140 -2.24 -13.68 3.30
CA ILE A 140 -1.19 -13.48 2.30
C ILE A 140 -1.33 -14.55 1.20
N GLY A 141 -1.45 -15.83 1.55
CA GLY A 141 -1.65 -16.92 0.60
C GLY A 141 -2.90 -16.73 -0.27
N CYS A 142 -4.03 -16.36 0.35
CA CYS A 142 -5.26 -16.03 -0.37
C CYS A 142 -5.06 -14.88 -1.38
N LEU A 143 -4.37 -13.83 -0.97
CA LEU A 143 -4.15 -12.66 -1.84
C LEU A 143 -3.12 -12.94 -2.93
N LEU A 144 -2.09 -13.75 -2.66
CA LEU A 144 -1.11 -14.21 -3.66
C LEU A 144 -1.76 -14.99 -4.82
N SER A 145 -2.85 -15.70 -4.56
CA SER A 145 -3.58 -16.46 -5.58
C SER A 145 -4.55 -15.64 -6.41
N ARG A 146 -4.77 -14.37 -6.05
CA ARG A 146 -5.75 -13.51 -6.74
C ARG A 146 -5.14 -12.80 -7.95
N LYS A 147 -5.90 -12.78 -9.04
CA LYS A 147 -5.55 -12.01 -10.23
C LYS A 147 -5.42 -10.52 -9.93
N ASN A 148 -4.45 -9.86 -10.56
CA ASN A 148 -4.16 -8.43 -10.44
C ASN A 148 -3.69 -7.98 -9.03
N ILE A 149 -3.26 -8.90 -8.19
CA ILE A 149 -2.61 -8.59 -6.91
C ILE A 149 -1.16 -9.07 -6.98
N TYR A 150 -0.25 -8.16 -6.66
CA TYR A 150 1.20 -8.36 -6.70
C TYR A 150 1.82 -7.97 -5.37
N PHE A 151 2.88 -8.63 -4.98
CA PHE A 151 3.53 -8.37 -3.70
C PHE A 151 4.91 -7.78 -3.88
N VAL A 152 5.23 -6.79 -3.06
CA VAL A 152 6.60 -6.34 -2.88
C VAL A 152 7.38 -7.45 -2.18
N PRO A 153 8.62 -7.79 -2.62
CA PRO A 153 9.46 -8.76 -1.95
C PRO A 153 9.54 -8.54 -0.45
N MET A 154 9.46 -9.62 0.34
CA MET A 154 9.35 -9.52 1.79
C MET A 154 10.26 -10.52 2.52
N ARG A 155 10.61 -10.18 3.77
CA ARG A 155 11.43 -11.03 4.65
C ARG A 155 11.03 -10.86 6.12
N GLN A 156 11.55 -11.72 6.95
CA GLN A 156 11.55 -11.48 8.40
C GLN A 156 12.54 -10.34 8.70
N ASP A 157 12.08 -9.30 9.43
CA ASP A 157 12.92 -8.19 9.85
C ASP A 157 13.78 -8.53 11.07
N ASP A 158 13.28 -9.41 11.94
CA ASP A 158 13.95 -9.91 13.14
C ASP A 158 13.42 -11.29 13.47
N CYS A 159 14.09 -12.34 12.95
CA CYS A 159 13.62 -13.71 13.08
C CYS A 159 13.76 -14.27 14.52
N ILE A 160 14.57 -13.63 15.38
CA ILE A 160 14.76 -14.02 16.78
C ILE A 160 13.79 -13.25 17.67
N GLY A 161 13.82 -11.92 17.63
CA GLY A 161 13.00 -11.07 18.49
C GLY A 161 11.53 -10.98 18.07
N LYS A 162 11.26 -11.18 16.76
CA LYS A 162 9.90 -11.13 16.17
C LYS A 162 9.69 -12.29 15.19
N PRO A 163 9.67 -13.55 15.66
CA PRO A 163 9.72 -14.74 14.80
C PRO A 163 8.52 -14.90 13.87
N ARG A 164 7.47 -14.10 14.03
CA ARG A 164 6.27 -14.13 13.17
C ARG A 164 6.08 -12.88 12.30
N SER A 165 7.04 -11.95 12.35
CA SER A 165 6.99 -10.70 11.58
C SER A 165 7.44 -10.91 10.14
N LEU A 166 6.75 -10.23 9.20
CA LEU A 166 7.25 -10.00 7.85
C LEU A 166 7.16 -8.51 7.53
N VAL A 167 8.18 -8.03 6.85
CA VAL A 167 8.22 -6.67 6.30
C VAL A 167 8.70 -6.74 4.85
N CYS A 168 8.04 -5.99 3.96
CA CYS A 168 8.51 -5.89 2.59
C CYS A 168 9.77 -5.01 2.50
N ASP A 169 10.57 -5.23 1.48
CA ASP A 169 11.62 -4.32 1.10
C ASP A 169 11.00 -3.10 0.40
N PHE A 170 10.80 -2.01 1.14
CA PHE A 170 10.18 -0.79 0.62
C PHE A 170 10.93 -0.22 -0.59
N SER A 171 12.25 -0.41 -0.70
CA SER A 171 13.04 0.05 -1.84
C SER A 171 12.66 -0.62 -3.15
N LYS A 172 12.00 -1.78 -3.08
CA LYS A 172 11.50 -2.55 -4.23
C LYS A 172 10.09 -2.13 -4.70
N ILE A 173 9.45 -1.16 -4.05
CA ILE A 173 8.10 -0.72 -4.44
C ILE A 173 8.08 -0.25 -5.90
N GLY A 174 9.00 0.64 -6.29
CA GLY A 174 9.06 1.18 -7.66
C GLY A 174 9.27 0.09 -8.71
N GLU A 175 10.16 -0.86 -8.43
CA GLU A 175 10.40 -2.00 -9.32
C GLU A 175 9.16 -2.90 -9.41
N THR A 176 8.53 -3.20 -8.27
CA THR A 176 7.29 -4.02 -8.24
C THR A 176 6.15 -3.36 -9.01
N LEU A 177 6.00 -2.03 -8.92
CA LEU A 177 5.02 -1.27 -9.73
C LEU A 177 5.25 -1.49 -11.24
N ASN A 178 6.51 -1.46 -11.69
CA ASN A 178 6.86 -1.66 -13.09
C ASN A 178 6.53 -3.09 -13.58
N PHE A 179 6.75 -4.12 -12.75
CA PHE A 179 6.36 -5.49 -13.06
C PHE A 179 4.84 -5.65 -13.07
N ALA A 180 4.14 -5.11 -12.06
CA ALA A 180 2.69 -5.20 -11.94
C ALA A 180 1.95 -4.53 -13.14
N LEU A 181 2.48 -3.44 -13.68
CA LEU A 181 1.94 -2.80 -14.89
C LEU A 181 2.04 -3.69 -16.14
N LYS A 182 2.96 -4.67 -16.14
CA LYS A 182 3.10 -5.70 -17.18
C LYS A 182 2.31 -6.98 -16.86
N ASN A 183 1.55 -6.99 -15.75
CA ASN A 183 0.86 -8.16 -15.19
C ASN A 183 1.83 -9.26 -14.73
N GLU A 184 2.99 -8.90 -14.25
CA GLU A 184 4.04 -9.81 -13.78
C GLU A 184 4.30 -9.60 -12.28
N GLN A 185 4.61 -10.69 -11.57
CA GLN A 185 5.08 -10.66 -10.18
C GLN A 185 6.61 -10.61 -10.18
N ILE A 186 7.17 -9.59 -9.52
CA ILE A 186 8.63 -9.54 -9.29
C ILE A 186 9.09 -10.77 -8.49
N GLN A 187 10.25 -11.29 -8.86
CA GLN A 187 10.86 -12.44 -8.18
C GLN A 187 12.26 -12.09 -7.64
N PRO A 188 12.71 -12.73 -6.54
CA PRO A 188 11.93 -13.60 -5.64
C PRO A 188 10.93 -12.78 -4.77
N ILE A 189 9.80 -13.40 -4.38
CA ILE A 189 8.84 -12.78 -3.43
C ILE A 189 9.38 -12.82 -2.00
N PHE A 190 10.03 -13.92 -1.63
CA PHE A 190 10.68 -14.09 -0.32
C PHE A 190 12.19 -13.94 -0.47
N ILE A 191 12.79 -13.02 0.31
CA ILE A 191 14.21 -12.63 0.25
C ILE A 191 14.88 -12.70 1.62
#